data_3a40da287152d47c25d725b39a994d49
#
_entry.id   3a40da287152d47c25d725b39a994d49
#
_cell.length_a   1.000
_cell.length_b   1.000
_cell.length_c   1.000
_cell.angle_alpha   90.00
_cell.angle_beta   90.00
_cell.angle_gamma   90.00
#
_symmetry.space_group_name_H-M   'P 1'
#
loop_
_entity.id
_entity.type
_entity.pdbx_description
1 polymer ?
#
loop_
_entity_poly.entity_id
_entity_poly.type
_entity_poly.pdbx_seq_one_letter_code
_entity_poly.pdbx_strand_id
1 'polypeptide(L)'
;IATVVAEILQDFFSPSTQSPSSLQAHENAISKSSIPSHANTIPIVIDPVLVSTSGKTLLDEDGIRVLTEQLFPMATLITPNIPESEYLCNRIFNALPKPCAITNADDMIKAAQIMYRHYGCAILLKGGHATGNADDLLYDGTVHWFHASRINCTNTHGTGCTLSSAIASALCLGKTLPDAVYSAKEYVRGAMSTGLDLGHGNGPLNHCWNISK
;
A
#
# COMPACT_ATOMS: atom_id res chain seq x y z
N ILE A 1 -19.76 -1.00 -1.59
CA ILE A 1 -18.82 -1.96 -0.96
C ILE A 1 -17.85 -1.22 -0.06
N ALA A 2 -17.11 -0.22 -0.55
CA ALA A 2 -16.12 0.52 0.25
C ALA A 2 -16.73 1.12 1.53
N THR A 3 -17.94 1.68 1.46
CA THR A 3 -18.68 2.24 2.61
C THR A 3 -18.92 1.18 3.68
N VAL A 4 -19.42 -0.01 3.29
CA VAL A 4 -19.69 -1.11 4.22
C VAL A 4 -18.40 -1.60 4.89
N VAL A 5 -17.30 -1.69 4.14
CA VAL A 5 -15.99 -2.06 4.70
C VAL A 5 -15.52 -1.02 5.72
N ALA A 6 -15.67 0.27 5.41
CA ALA A 6 -15.31 1.35 6.32
C ALA A 6 -16.12 1.30 7.62
N GLU A 7 -17.43 1.13 7.54
CA GLU A 7 -18.32 1.01 8.70
C GLU A 7 -17.94 -0.17 9.59
N ILE A 8 -17.73 -1.38 9.00
CA ILE A 8 -17.33 -2.57 9.75
C ILE A 8 -15.97 -2.36 10.44
N LEU A 9 -15.00 -1.77 9.75
CA LEU A 9 -13.68 -1.52 10.34
C LEU A 9 -13.76 -0.46 11.45
N GLN A 10 -14.54 0.60 11.26
CA GLN A 10 -14.76 1.61 12.31
C GLN A 10 -15.38 0.99 13.56
N ASP A 11 -16.41 0.16 13.41
CA ASP A 11 -17.04 -0.56 14.52
C ASP A 11 -16.06 -1.51 15.22
N PHE A 12 -15.25 -2.25 14.44
CA PHE A 12 -14.29 -3.20 14.99
C PHE A 12 -13.15 -2.53 15.79
N PHE A 13 -12.69 -1.36 15.37
CA PHE A 13 -11.62 -0.61 16.01
C PHE A 13 -12.12 0.46 16.99
N SER A 14 -13.45 0.60 17.20
CA SER A 14 -14.00 1.55 18.15
C SER A 14 -13.67 1.17 19.61
N PRO A 15 -13.32 2.13 20.46
CA PRO A 15 -12.90 1.87 21.86
C PRO A 15 -13.94 1.15 22.72
N SER A 16 -15.21 1.14 22.31
CA SER A 16 -16.33 0.52 23.06
C SER A 16 -16.33 -1.00 23.06
N THR A 17 -15.50 -1.67 22.27
CA THR A 17 -15.41 -3.15 22.22
C THR A 17 -14.33 -3.73 23.11
N GLN A 18 -13.54 -2.90 23.79
CA GLN A 18 -12.56 -3.36 24.79
C GLN A 18 -13.11 -3.16 26.19
N SER A 19 -13.42 -4.25 26.89
CA SER A 19 -13.85 -4.25 28.30
C SER A 19 -12.82 -3.53 29.19
N PRO A 20 -13.26 -2.70 30.14
CA PRO A 20 -12.34 -1.92 30.97
C PRO A 20 -11.76 -2.77 32.11
N SER A 21 -10.47 -3.00 32.10
CA SER A 21 -9.74 -3.26 33.34
C SER A 21 -8.68 -2.18 33.52
N SER A 22 -9.05 -1.21 34.36
CA SER A 22 -8.23 -0.34 35.20
C SER A 22 -6.74 -0.18 34.88
N LEU A 23 -6.31 1.05 34.58
CA LEU A 23 -5.33 1.78 35.39
C LEU A 23 -5.18 3.24 34.89
N GLN A 24 -5.07 4.10 35.90
CA GLN A 24 -5.18 5.54 35.93
C GLN A 24 -4.13 6.31 35.10
N ALA A 25 -4.55 7.51 34.75
CA ALA A 25 -3.86 8.60 34.11
C ALA A 25 -2.52 9.01 34.74
N HIS A 26 -1.59 9.44 33.87
CA HIS A 26 -0.78 10.63 34.10
C HIS A 26 -0.55 11.35 32.78
N GLU A 27 -1.09 12.56 32.69
CA GLU A 27 -0.80 13.54 31.66
C GLU A 27 0.66 13.96 31.73
N ASN A 28 1.33 13.99 30.58
CA ASN A 28 2.34 15.02 30.29
C ASN A 28 2.52 15.15 28.77
N ALA A 29 2.30 16.36 28.30
CA ALA A 29 2.43 16.79 26.94
C ALA A 29 3.90 16.80 26.50
N ILE A 30 4.24 16.03 25.45
CA ILE A 30 5.47 16.24 24.67
C ILE A 30 5.21 15.88 23.19
N SER A 31 5.46 16.88 22.34
CA SER A 31 5.74 16.88 20.90
C SER A 31 5.24 15.71 20.03
N LYS A 32 4.30 16.03 19.14
CA LYS A 32 3.85 15.20 18.02
C LYS A 32 4.96 15.01 16.99
N SER A 33 5.65 13.89 17.00
CA SER A 33 6.39 13.34 15.86
C SER A 33 6.68 11.85 16.10
N SER A 34 5.63 11.04 16.16
CA SER A 34 5.75 9.58 15.97
C SER A 34 4.34 9.05 15.70
N ILE A 35 4.19 8.29 14.61
CA ILE A 35 3.02 7.43 14.43
C ILE A 35 2.89 6.58 15.69
N PRO A 36 1.70 6.44 16.29
CA PRO A 36 1.54 5.59 17.46
C PRO A 36 2.06 4.19 17.14
N SER A 37 2.93 3.67 18.00
CA SER A 37 3.39 2.29 17.89
C SER A 37 2.16 1.38 17.98
N HIS A 38 1.79 0.76 16.86
CA HIS A 38 0.64 -0.14 16.74
C HIS A 38 0.89 -1.49 17.45
N ALA A 39 1.43 -1.48 18.66
CA ALA A 39 1.84 -2.68 19.38
C ALA A 39 0.70 -3.69 19.66
N ASN A 40 -0.58 -3.32 19.40
CA ASN A 40 -1.76 -4.18 19.64
C ASN A 40 -2.89 -4.00 18.61
N THR A 41 -2.63 -3.41 17.44
CA THR A 41 -3.67 -3.25 16.39
C THR A 41 -3.39 -4.18 15.23
N ILE A 42 -4.45 -4.77 14.67
CA ILE A 42 -4.35 -5.58 13.46
C ILE A 42 -3.90 -4.69 12.30
N PRO A 43 -2.81 -5.02 11.60
CA PRO A 43 -2.33 -4.19 10.48
C PRO A 43 -3.29 -4.24 9.30
N ILE A 44 -3.61 -3.08 8.73
CA ILE A 44 -4.46 -2.92 7.55
C ILE A 44 -3.59 -2.49 6.38
N VAL A 45 -3.56 -3.30 5.32
CA VAL A 45 -2.89 -2.97 4.06
C VAL A 45 -3.93 -2.73 2.98
N ILE A 46 -3.88 -1.56 2.33
CA ILE A 46 -4.84 -1.18 1.29
C ILE A 46 -4.11 -0.98 -0.04
N ASP A 47 -4.48 -1.78 -1.05
CA ASP A 47 -4.11 -1.53 -2.44
C ASP A 47 -5.22 -0.68 -3.09
N PRO A 48 -4.96 0.57 -3.50
CA PRO A 48 -6.04 1.49 -3.92
C PRO A 48 -6.78 1.07 -5.19
N VAL A 49 -6.16 0.37 -6.10
CA VAL A 49 -6.69 -0.15 -7.38
C VAL A 49 -7.74 0.77 -8.01
N LEU A 50 -7.33 2.00 -8.36
CA LEU A 50 -8.26 3.01 -8.90
C LEU A 50 -8.63 2.76 -10.36
N VAL A 51 -7.68 2.19 -11.12
CA VAL A 51 -7.82 1.96 -12.56
C VAL A 51 -7.39 0.53 -12.89
N SER A 52 -8.18 -0.16 -13.71
CA SER A 52 -7.82 -1.49 -14.20
C SER A 52 -6.62 -1.42 -15.16
N THR A 53 -5.97 -2.56 -15.41
CA THR A 53 -4.90 -2.69 -16.42
C THR A 53 -5.38 -2.31 -17.82
N SER A 54 -6.69 -2.36 -18.09
CA SER A 54 -7.32 -1.92 -19.35
C SER A 54 -7.67 -0.43 -19.37
N GLY A 55 -7.31 0.35 -18.34
CA GLY A 55 -7.59 1.79 -18.25
C GLY A 55 -9.00 2.16 -17.80
N LYS A 56 -9.82 1.18 -17.40
CA LYS A 56 -11.18 1.45 -16.92
C LYS A 56 -11.15 1.85 -15.43
N THR A 57 -11.79 2.95 -15.10
CA THR A 57 -12.00 3.36 -13.69
C THR A 57 -12.82 2.31 -12.96
N LEU A 58 -12.34 1.85 -11.80
CA LEU A 58 -12.94 0.80 -10.99
C LEU A 58 -13.77 1.33 -9.84
N LEU A 59 -13.52 2.57 -9.42
CA LEU A 59 -14.25 3.28 -8.37
C LEU A 59 -14.84 4.56 -8.94
N ASP A 60 -16.09 4.85 -8.59
CA ASP A 60 -16.70 6.15 -8.78
C ASP A 60 -16.18 7.19 -7.76
N GLU A 61 -16.55 8.46 -7.92
CA GLU A 61 -16.11 9.54 -7.03
C GLU A 61 -16.50 9.31 -5.56
N ASP A 62 -17.65 8.72 -5.30
CA ASP A 62 -18.09 8.40 -3.94
C ASP A 62 -17.24 7.26 -3.35
N GLY A 63 -16.93 6.25 -4.12
CA GLY A 63 -16.02 5.16 -3.70
C GLY A 63 -14.61 5.67 -3.42
N ILE A 64 -14.09 6.57 -4.26
CA ILE A 64 -12.78 7.20 -4.05
C ILE A 64 -12.80 8.06 -2.78
N ARG A 65 -13.87 8.81 -2.55
CA ARG A 65 -14.02 9.62 -1.35
C ARG A 65 -14.02 8.76 -0.08
N VAL A 66 -14.78 7.68 -0.05
CA VAL A 66 -14.81 6.74 1.09
C VAL A 66 -13.42 6.11 1.29
N LEU A 67 -12.75 5.71 0.22
CA LEU A 67 -11.41 5.14 0.28
C LEU A 67 -10.41 6.12 0.92
N THR A 68 -10.39 7.36 0.45
CA THR A 68 -9.40 8.36 0.86
C THR A 68 -9.70 9.00 2.22
N GLU A 69 -10.99 9.24 2.55
CA GLU A 69 -11.39 9.95 3.76
C GLU A 69 -11.68 9.02 4.94
N GLN A 70 -12.06 7.75 4.69
CA GLN A 70 -12.45 6.82 5.75
C GLN A 70 -11.49 5.64 5.89
N LEU A 71 -11.04 5.02 4.78
CA LEU A 71 -10.21 3.82 4.85
C LEU A 71 -8.72 4.12 4.98
N PHE A 72 -8.17 5.06 4.24
CA PHE A 72 -6.74 5.39 4.33
C PHE A 72 -6.29 5.84 5.72
N PRO A 73 -7.05 6.67 6.47
CA PRO A 73 -6.68 7.02 7.84
C PRO A 73 -6.60 5.84 8.82
N MET A 74 -7.24 4.70 8.48
CA MET A 74 -7.20 3.47 9.28
C MET A 74 -6.07 2.52 8.83
N ALA A 75 -5.46 2.78 7.68
CA ALA A 75 -4.46 1.90 7.10
C ALA A 75 -3.12 1.97 7.86
N THR A 76 -2.46 0.84 7.99
CA THR A 76 -1.03 0.76 8.33
C THR A 76 -0.19 1.13 7.13
N LEU A 77 -0.63 0.71 5.94
CA LEU A 77 0.07 0.90 4.67
C LEU A 77 -0.92 1.01 3.53
N ILE A 78 -0.68 1.97 2.61
CA ILE A 78 -1.30 1.98 1.28
C ILE A 78 -0.23 1.72 0.21
N THR A 79 -0.61 1.04 -0.89
CA THR A 79 0.35 0.57 -1.91
C THR A 79 0.04 1.12 -3.32
N PRO A 80 -0.01 2.44 -3.53
CA PRO A 80 -0.31 3.00 -4.84
C PRO A 80 0.83 2.77 -5.85
N ASN A 81 0.49 2.60 -7.11
CA ASN A 81 1.43 2.71 -8.23
C ASN A 81 1.65 4.18 -8.62
N ILE A 82 2.56 4.46 -9.60
CA ILE A 82 2.85 5.83 -10.03
C ILE A 82 1.59 6.57 -10.49
N PRO A 83 0.77 6.06 -11.45
CA PRO A 83 -0.45 6.74 -11.87
C PRO A 83 -1.45 7.00 -10.73
N GLU A 84 -1.61 6.04 -9.82
CA GLU A 84 -2.47 6.19 -8.64
C GLU A 84 -1.92 7.25 -7.68
N SER A 85 -0.59 7.29 -7.49
CA SER A 85 0.07 8.29 -6.66
C SER A 85 -0.09 9.70 -7.23
N GLU A 86 0.06 9.86 -8.54
CA GLU A 86 -0.18 11.13 -9.24
C GLU A 86 -1.63 11.58 -9.05
N TYR A 87 -2.58 10.68 -9.25
CA TYR A 87 -4.01 10.96 -9.05
C TYR A 87 -4.30 11.39 -7.62
N LEU A 88 -3.82 10.62 -6.62
CA LEU A 88 -4.04 10.91 -5.20
C LEU A 88 -3.40 12.23 -4.78
N CYS A 89 -2.18 12.52 -5.21
CA CYS A 89 -1.51 13.80 -4.94
C CYS A 89 -2.28 14.98 -5.56
N ASN A 90 -2.74 14.85 -6.81
CA ASN A 90 -3.53 15.90 -7.47
C ASN A 90 -4.87 16.14 -6.76
N ARG A 91 -5.49 15.10 -6.21
CA ARG A 91 -6.71 15.21 -5.42
C ARG A 91 -6.48 15.92 -4.07
N ILE A 92 -5.36 15.68 -3.39
CA ILE A 92 -4.99 16.36 -2.14
C ILE A 92 -4.86 17.87 -2.38
N PHE A 93 -4.33 18.27 -3.52
CA PHE A 93 -4.04 19.66 -3.85
C PHE A 93 -5.02 20.24 -4.86
N ASN A 94 -6.30 20.10 -4.70
CA ASN A 94 -7.38 20.57 -5.60
C ASN A 94 -7.18 21.92 -6.33
N ALA A 95 -6.02 22.59 -6.18
CA ALA A 95 -5.69 23.89 -6.74
C ALA A 95 -4.20 24.10 -7.03
N LEU A 96 -3.41 23.07 -7.27
CA LEU A 96 -2.02 23.32 -7.69
C LEU A 96 -2.01 23.87 -9.12
N PRO A 97 -1.22 24.92 -9.38
CA PRO A 97 -1.08 25.48 -10.72
C PRO A 97 -0.40 24.52 -11.71
N LYS A 98 0.16 23.42 -11.24
CA LYS A 98 0.78 22.37 -12.05
C LYS A 98 0.44 20.98 -11.44
N PRO A 99 -0.09 20.05 -12.25
CA PRO A 99 -0.40 18.70 -11.76
C PRO A 99 0.87 17.99 -11.27
N CYS A 100 0.71 17.15 -10.24
CA CYS A 100 1.76 16.26 -9.79
C CYS A 100 2.08 15.27 -10.90
N ALA A 101 3.33 15.24 -11.33
CA ALA A 101 3.87 14.25 -12.25
C ALA A 101 5.10 13.61 -11.60
N ILE A 102 5.17 12.27 -11.64
CA ILE A 102 6.25 11.50 -11.04
C ILE A 102 7.13 10.95 -12.16
N THR A 103 8.28 11.59 -12.38
CA THR A 103 9.19 11.27 -13.47
C THR A 103 10.54 10.72 -13.03
N ASN A 104 10.86 10.88 -11.76
CA ASN A 104 12.15 10.49 -11.17
C ASN A 104 12.01 10.12 -9.69
N ALA A 105 13.10 9.67 -9.06
CA ALA A 105 13.15 9.26 -7.67
C ALA A 105 12.77 10.38 -6.68
N ASP A 106 13.18 11.62 -6.94
CA ASP A 106 12.86 12.76 -6.08
C ASP A 106 11.37 13.08 -6.11
N ASP A 107 10.72 12.93 -7.27
CA ASP A 107 9.28 13.09 -7.40
C ASP A 107 8.53 11.99 -6.64
N MET A 108 9.03 10.73 -6.68
CA MET A 108 8.46 9.62 -5.88
C MET A 108 8.54 9.94 -4.38
N ILE A 109 9.68 10.42 -3.89
CA ILE A 109 9.86 10.79 -2.48
C ILE A 109 8.88 11.89 -2.09
N LYS A 110 8.78 12.96 -2.88
CA LYS A 110 7.86 14.08 -2.61
C LYS A 110 6.41 13.61 -2.58
N ALA A 111 5.98 12.81 -3.56
CA ALA A 111 4.63 12.28 -3.62
C ALA A 111 4.31 11.40 -2.41
N ALA A 112 5.22 10.51 -2.02
CA ALA A 112 5.06 9.67 -0.84
C ALA A 112 4.97 10.49 0.45
N GLN A 113 5.79 11.52 0.61
CA GLN A 113 5.76 12.44 1.75
C GLN A 113 4.44 13.22 1.84
N ILE A 114 3.92 13.67 0.70
CA ILE A 114 2.63 14.37 0.62
C ILE A 114 1.50 13.45 1.09
N MET A 115 1.41 12.25 0.51
CA MET A 115 0.39 11.27 0.86
C MET A 115 0.50 10.84 2.34
N TYR A 116 1.71 10.57 2.83
CA TYR A 116 1.97 10.23 4.22
C TYR A 116 1.45 11.28 5.21
N ARG A 117 1.77 12.57 4.95
CA ARG A 117 1.30 13.68 5.81
C ARG A 117 -0.21 13.85 5.76
N HIS A 118 -0.82 13.59 4.61
CA HIS A 118 -2.25 13.79 4.41
C HIS A 118 -3.09 12.65 4.97
N TYR A 119 -2.71 11.39 4.70
CA TYR A 119 -3.48 10.21 5.09
C TYR A 119 -3.07 9.62 6.45
N GLY A 120 -1.90 9.97 6.99
CA GLY A 120 -1.43 9.51 8.28
C GLY A 120 -1.00 8.04 8.34
N CYS A 121 -0.74 7.40 7.22
CA CYS A 121 -0.32 6.02 7.09
C CYS A 121 0.95 5.88 6.24
N ALA A 122 1.66 4.76 6.34
CA ALA A 122 2.82 4.49 5.48
C ALA A 122 2.41 4.35 4.01
N ILE A 123 3.32 4.70 3.10
CA ILE A 123 3.11 4.69 1.65
C ILE A 123 4.15 3.79 1.00
N LEU A 124 3.71 2.75 0.29
CA LEU A 124 4.55 1.99 -0.64
C LEU A 124 4.22 2.41 -2.07
N LEU A 125 5.00 3.34 -2.61
CA LEU A 125 4.87 3.79 -3.99
C LEU A 125 5.56 2.80 -4.93
N LYS A 126 4.76 2.08 -5.74
CA LYS A 126 5.25 1.03 -6.64
C LYS A 126 5.79 1.63 -7.93
N GLY A 127 7.09 1.43 -8.21
CA GLY A 127 7.78 1.98 -9.38
C GLY A 127 7.74 1.08 -10.62
N GLY A 128 7.07 -0.06 -10.59
CA GLY A 128 7.06 -1.04 -11.68
C GLY A 128 6.56 -0.54 -13.04
N HIS A 129 5.94 0.64 -13.11
CA HIS A 129 5.48 1.28 -14.35
C HIS A 129 6.48 2.34 -14.88
N ALA A 130 7.59 2.62 -14.17
CA ALA A 130 8.62 3.54 -14.64
C ALA A 130 9.45 2.91 -15.76
N THR A 131 10.01 3.75 -16.63
CA THR A 131 11.02 3.31 -17.62
C THR A 131 12.33 3.01 -16.90
N GLY A 132 12.74 1.74 -16.79
CA GLY A 132 13.96 1.32 -16.12
C GLY A 132 13.76 0.18 -15.13
N ASN A 133 14.35 0.29 -13.94
CA ASN A 133 14.22 -0.69 -12.86
C ASN A 133 12.82 -0.65 -12.24
N ALA A 134 12.42 -1.77 -11.64
CA ALA A 134 11.17 -1.88 -10.87
C ALA A 134 11.41 -1.52 -9.39
N ASP A 135 11.93 -0.31 -9.15
CA ASP A 135 12.25 0.14 -7.80
C ASP A 135 11.01 0.67 -7.10
N ASP A 136 10.74 0.19 -5.89
CA ASP A 136 9.63 0.65 -5.06
C ASP A 136 10.16 1.48 -3.89
N LEU A 137 9.41 2.50 -3.51
CA LEU A 137 9.71 3.40 -2.41
C LEU A 137 8.70 3.20 -1.27
N LEU A 138 9.17 2.75 -0.11
CA LEU A 138 8.41 2.84 1.13
C LEU A 138 8.78 4.13 1.87
N TYR A 139 7.76 4.86 2.31
CA TYR A 139 7.88 6.00 3.20
C TYR A 139 6.99 5.80 4.43
N ASP A 140 7.63 5.63 5.59
CA ASP A 140 6.99 5.45 6.91
C ASP A 140 7.40 6.55 7.91
N GLY A 141 7.90 7.68 7.37
CA GLY A 141 8.61 8.74 8.08
C GLY A 141 10.08 8.79 7.66
N THR A 142 10.60 7.68 7.16
CA THR A 142 11.93 7.54 6.56
C THR A 142 11.81 6.93 5.16
N VAL A 143 12.84 7.14 4.32
CA VAL A 143 12.89 6.65 2.94
C VAL A 143 13.56 5.28 2.91
N HIS A 144 12.85 4.26 2.40
CA HIS A 144 13.39 2.93 2.16
C HIS A 144 13.21 2.57 0.68
N TRP A 145 14.31 2.30 -0.03
CA TRP A 145 14.28 1.85 -1.41
C TRP A 145 14.38 0.34 -1.53
N PHE A 146 13.53 -0.25 -2.35
CA PHE A 146 13.54 -1.67 -2.70
C PHE A 146 13.84 -1.81 -4.18
N HIS A 147 15.13 -1.94 -4.49
CA HIS A 147 15.61 -2.09 -5.87
C HIS A 147 15.30 -3.47 -6.41
N ALA A 148 14.84 -3.51 -7.66
CA ALA A 148 14.64 -4.77 -8.36
C ALA A 148 14.87 -4.61 -9.86
N SER A 149 15.61 -5.55 -10.44
CA SER A 149 15.70 -5.67 -11.89
C SER A 149 14.34 -6.08 -12.44
N ARG A 150 13.96 -5.51 -13.57
CA ARG A 150 12.74 -5.89 -14.28
C ARG A 150 12.84 -7.34 -14.78
N ILE A 151 11.81 -8.13 -14.50
CA ILE A 151 11.69 -9.50 -15.01
C ILE A 151 10.96 -9.42 -16.34
N ASN A 152 11.56 -10.00 -17.38
CA ASN A 152 10.87 -10.16 -18.66
C ASN A 152 9.89 -11.32 -18.56
N CYS A 153 8.66 -11.03 -18.16
CA CYS A 153 7.61 -12.00 -17.93
C CYS A 153 6.28 -11.46 -18.45
N THR A 154 5.50 -12.30 -19.11
CA THR A 154 4.14 -11.98 -19.57
C THR A 154 3.09 -12.19 -18.47
N ASN A 155 3.42 -13.00 -17.44
CA ASN A 155 2.51 -13.33 -16.34
C ASN A 155 2.56 -12.25 -15.26
N THR A 156 1.93 -11.11 -15.52
CA THR A 156 1.93 -9.95 -14.61
C THR A 156 0.58 -9.71 -13.94
N HIS A 157 -0.44 -10.50 -14.30
CA HIS A 157 -1.76 -10.33 -13.70
C HIS A 157 -1.75 -10.70 -12.21
N GLY A 158 -2.26 -9.80 -11.37
CA GLY A 158 -2.37 -10.01 -9.94
C GLY A 158 -1.10 -9.69 -9.12
N THR A 159 -0.04 -9.14 -9.72
CA THR A 159 1.19 -8.77 -9.00
C THR A 159 0.93 -7.79 -7.85
N GLY A 160 0.10 -6.75 -8.05
CA GLY A 160 -0.26 -5.78 -7.01
C GLY A 160 -1.01 -6.44 -5.86
N CYS A 161 -2.07 -7.19 -6.17
CA CYS A 161 -2.86 -7.91 -5.17
C CYS A 161 -2.02 -8.93 -4.39
N THR A 162 -1.09 -9.61 -5.07
CA THR A 162 -0.17 -10.56 -4.43
C THR A 162 0.79 -9.84 -3.50
N LEU A 163 1.34 -8.70 -3.93
CA LEU A 163 2.26 -7.91 -3.12
C LEU A 163 1.57 -7.43 -1.82
N SER A 164 0.41 -6.80 -1.92
CA SER A 164 -0.33 -6.30 -0.76
C SER A 164 -0.74 -7.42 0.21
N SER A 165 -1.20 -8.57 -0.31
CA SER A 165 -1.55 -9.73 0.50
C SER A 165 -0.34 -10.36 1.20
N ALA A 166 0.81 -10.44 0.51
CA ALA A 166 2.05 -10.96 1.08
C ALA A 166 2.60 -10.02 2.17
N ILE A 167 2.50 -8.70 2.00
CA ILE A 167 2.86 -7.72 3.03
C ILE A 167 1.96 -7.90 4.26
N ALA A 168 0.64 -7.96 4.08
CA ALA A 168 -0.30 -8.17 5.18
C ALA A 168 0.01 -9.45 5.95
N SER A 169 0.28 -10.55 5.26
CA SER A 169 0.66 -11.84 5.86
C SER A 169 1.97 -11.73 6.66
N ALA A 170 2.97 -11.04 6.12
CA ALA A 170 4.26 -10.85 6.79
C ALA A 170 4.14 -9.97 8.06
N LEU A 171 3.30 -8.94 8.01
CA LEU A 171 2.99 -8.09 9.18
C LEU A 171 2.26 -8.90 10.27
N CYS A 172 1.29 -9.75 9.90
CA CYS A 172 0.62 -10.66 10.84
C CYS A 172 1.58 -11.64 11.51
N LEU A 173 2.69 -11.99 10.86
CA LEU A 173 3.76 -12.82 11.42
C LEU A 173 4.75 -12.01 12.28
N GLY A 174 4.48 -10.74 12.53
CA GLY A 174 5.29 -9.87 13.40
C GLY A 174 6.53 -9.27 12.75
N LYS A 175 6.67 -9.31 11.41
CA LYS A 175 7.76 -8.62 10.72
C LYS A 175 7.61 -7.10 10.82
N THR A 176 8.73 -6.39 10.81
CA THR A 176 8.74 -4.93 10.64
C THR A 176 8.19 -4.57 9.26
N LEU A 177 7.70 -3.35 9.09
CA LEU A 177 7.13 -2.92 7.80
C LEU A 177 8.15 -3.01 6.64
N PRO A 178 9.41 -2.55 6.78
CA PRO A 178 10.42 -2.74 5.72
C PRO A 178 10.71 -4.23 5.41
N ASP A 179 10.79 -5.09 6.43
CA ASP A 179 11.04 -6.52 6.24
C ASP A 179 9.84 -7.23 5.58
N ALA A 180 8.62 -6.79 5.89
CA ALA A 180 7.41 -7.29 5.27
C ALA A 180 7.36 -6.94 3.78
N VAL A 181 7.68 -5.69 3.42
CA VAL A 181 7.77 -5.24 2.02
C VAL A 181 8.86 -5.99 1.28
N TYR A 182 10.05 -6.12 1.87
CA TYR A 182 11.15 -6.88 1.25
C TYR A 182 10.75 -8.34 0.96
N SER A 183 10.20 -9.02 1.96
CA SER A 183 9.79 -10.43 1.83
C SER A 183 8.68 -10.61 0.78
N ALA A 184 7.72 -9.70 0.75
CA ALA A 184 6.64 -9.73 -0.23
C ALA A 184 7.15 -9.48 -1.65
N LYS A 185 8.09 -8.55 -1.83
CA LYS A 185 8.71 -8.27 -3.12
C LYS A 185 9.48 -9.49 -3.65
N GLU A 186 10.26 -10.16 -2.79
CA GLU A 186 10.95 -11.40 -3.16
C GLU A 186 9.97 -12.53 -3.51
N TYR A 187 8.86 -12.66 -2.76
CA TYR A 187 7.82 -13.63 -3.08
C TYR A 187 7.20 -13.39 -4.47
N VAL A 188 6.82 -12.15 -4.77
CA VAL A 188 6.27 -11.79 -6.08
C VAL A 188 7.27 -12.05 -7.20
N ARG A 189 8.56 -11.71 -6.99
CA ARG A 189 9.63 -11.97 -7.96
C ARG A 189 9.77 -13.46 -8.26
N GLY A 190 9.78 -14.31 -7.25
CA GLY A 190 9.82 -15.76 -7.41
C GLY A 190 8.61 -16.30 -8.19
N ALA A 191 7.42 -15.83 -7.84
CA ALA A 191 6.19 -16.21 -8.51
C ALA A 191 6.12 -15.78 -10.00
N MET A 192 6.73 -14.63 -10.34
CA MET A 192 6.88 -14.16 -11.73
C MET A 192 7.93 -14.96 -12.50
N SER A 193 9.07 -15.28 -11.86
CA SER A 193 10.22 -15.92 -12.51
C SER A 193 9.97 -17.38 -12.90
N THR A 194 9.08 -18.05 -12.18
CA THR A 194 8.75 -19.47 -12.39
C THR A 194 7.52 -19.69 -13.26
N GLY A 195 7.06 -18.68 -13.97
CA GLY A 195 5.87 -18.57 -14.80
C GLY A 195 5.11 -19.86 -15.09
N LEU A 196 3.77 -19.76 -15.09
CA LEU A 196 2.89 -20.81 -15.57
C LEU A 196 2.55 -20.49 -17.03
N ASP A 197 2.85 -21.41 -17.95
CA ASP A 197 2.45 -21.27 -19.36
C ASP A 197 0.97 -21.67 -19.51
N LEU A 198 0.08 -20.77 -19.07
CA LEU A 198 -1.36 -20.99 -19.07
C LEU A 198 -2.07 -19.89 -19.85
N GLY A 199 -2.78 -20.29 -20.92
CA GLY A 199 -3.59 -19.38 -21.73
C GLY A 199 -2.76 -18.56 -22.74
N HIS A 200 -3.40 -17.53 -23.35
CA HIS A 200 -2.85 -16.76 -24.46
C HIS A 200 -2.74 -15.25 -24.15
N GLY A 201 -2.91 -14.83 -22.88
CA GLY A 201 -2.84 -13.44 -22.44
C GLY A 201 -1.84 -13.25 -21.31
N ASN A 202 -2.03 -12.20 -20.51
CA ASN A 202 -1.28 -12.02 -19.27
C ASN A 202 -1.64 -13.15 -18.30
N GLY A 203 -0.75 -14.15 -18.19
CA GLY A 203 -0.95 -15.34 -17.36
C GLY A 203 -0.91 -15.05 -15.86
N PRO A 204 -1.37 -16.02 -15.03
CA PRO A 204 -1.32 -15.91 -13.58
C PRO A 204 0.10 -16.08 -13.04
N LEU A 205 0.30 -15.59 -11.82
CA LEU A 205 1.52 -15.85 -11.05
C LEU A 205 1.55 -17.31 -10.55
N ASN A 206 2.76 -17.88 -10.46
CA ASN A 206 2.93 -19.18 -9.81
C ASN A 206 3.03 -19.03 -8.29
N HIS A 207 1.91 -19.05 -7.59
CA HIS A 207 1.89 -18.90 -6.13
C HIS A 207 2.52 -20.07 -5.37
N CYS A 208 2.77 -21.20 -6.03
CA CYS A 208 3.35 -22.39 -5.42
C CYS A 208 4.85 -22.56 -5.75
N TRP A 209 5.51 -21.52 -6.24
CA TRP A 209 6.89 -21.57 -6.74
C TRP A 209 7.92 -22.02 -5.70
N ASN A 210 7.68 -21.75 -4.42
CA ASN A 210 8.56 -22.08 -3.29
C ASN A 210 8.05 -23.23 -2.41
N ILE A 211 7.01 -23.95 -2.86
CA ILE A 211 6.53 -25.14 -2.17
C ILE A 211 7.32 -26.35 -2.70
N SER A 212 8.16 -26.93 -1.83
CA SER A 212 8.82 -28.21 -2.14
C SER A 212 7.78 -29.30 -2.36
N LYS A 213 7.92 -30.06 -3.46
CA LYS A 213 7.09 -31.25 -3.72
C LYS A 213 7.49 -32.36 -2.79
#